data_c4dc90ef5137ed516c0a420a1d97d35e
#
_entry.id   c4dc90ef5137ed516c0a420a1d97d35e
#
_cell.length_a   1.000
_cell.length_b   1.000
_cell.length_c   1.000
_cell.angle_alpha   90.00
_cell.angle_beta   90.00
_cell.angle_gamma   90.00
#
_symmetry.space_group_name_H-M   'P 1'
#
loop_
_entity.id
_entity.type
_entity.pdbx_description
1 polymer ?
#
loop_
_entity_poly.entity_id
_entity_poly.type
_entity_poly.pdbx_seq_one_letter_code
_entity_poly.pdbx_strand_id
1 'polypeptide(L)'
;MDDDMNEDDIERFEEERELELYREYRDVLPMFTYVIETERRFYLANKVELTRGDDGWVQVDLADAWVWDMFRPARFVSSVRVMTRRDVNVEELAARDEPTTIPD
;
A
#
# COMPACT_ATOMS: atom_id res chain seq x y z
N MET A 1 -39.00 -5.43 -2.06
CA MET A 1 -38.45 -5.50 -2.39
C MET A 1 -37.41 -5.52 -2.29
N ASP A 2 -36.98 -5.70 -2.43
CA ASP A 2 -35.95 -5.75 -2.15
C ASP A 2 -35.09 -5.64 -3.03
N ASP A 3 -34.98 -4.84 -3.50
CA ASP A 3 -34.13 -4.51 -4.34
C ASP A 3 -32.95 -4.26 -3.73
N ASP A 4 -32.77 -4.30 -2.57
CA ASP A 4 -31.58 -4.08 -1.91
C ASP A 4 -30.65 -5.15 -2.16
N MET A 5 -29.41 -4.92 -2.17
CA MET A 5 -28.38 -5.89 -2.29
C MET A 5 -28.42 -6.72 -1.05
N ASN A 6 -28.43 -8.01 -1.17
CA ASN A 6 -28.40 -8.88 -0.01
C ASN A 6 -26.93 -9.11 0.33
N GLU A 7 -26.67 -9.83 1.36
CA GLU A 7 -25.31 -10.07 1.82
C GLU A 7 -24.44 -10.70 0.77
N ASP A 8 -24.97 -11.64 0.02
CA ASP A 8 -24.16 -12.30 -0.99
C ASP A 8 -23.75 -11.32 -2.08
N ASP A 9 -24.62 -10.41 -2.45
CA ASP A 9 -24.29 -9.43 -3.47
C ASP A 9 -23.23 -8.47 -2.97
N ILE A 10 -23.30 -8.09 -1.72
CA ILE A 10 -22.31 -7.19 -1.14
C ILE A 10 -20.96 -7.88 -1.07
N GLU A 11 -20.93 -9.12 -0.64
CA GLU A 11 -19.69 -9.85 -0.56
C GLU A 11 -19.05 -10.02 -1.92
N ARG A 12 -19.85 -10.32 -2.94
CA ARG A 12 -19.30 -10.49 -4.26
C ARG A 12 -18.72 -9.18 -4.79
N PHE A 13 -19.39 -8.07 -4.51
CA PHE A 13 -18.93 -6.77 -4.92
C PHE A 13 -17.59 -6.46 -4.28
N GLU A 14 -17.43 -6.75 -2.99
CA GLU A 14 -16.20 -6.49 -2.29
C GLU A 14 -15.08 -7.40 -2.78
N GLU A 15 -15.41 -8.65 -3.08
CA GLU A 15 -14.41 -9.58 -3.59
C GLU A 15 -13.89 -9.11 -4.95
N GLU A 16 -14.77 -8.60 -5.79
CA GLU A 16 -14.36 -8.11 -7.10
C GLU A 16 -13.46 -6.90 -6.97
N ARG A 17 -13.78 -6.00 -6.05
CA ARG A 17 -12.96 -4.82 -5.84
C ARG A 17 -11.60 -5.21 -5.27
N GLU A 18 -11.58 -6.19 -4.40
CA GLU A 18 -10.34 -6.66 -3.84
C GLU A 18 -9.47 -7.32 -4.92
N LEU A 19 -10.08 -8.07 -5.79
CA LEU A 19 -9.35 -8.69 -6.89
C LEU A 19 -8.76 -7.64 -7.82
N GLU A 20 -9.50 -6.58 -8.10
CA GLU A 20 -8.99 -5.49 -8.92
C GLU A 20 -7.80 -4.85 -8.25
N LEU A 21 -7.85 -4.68 -6.94
CA LEU A 21 -6.77 -4.07 -6.19
C LEU A 21 -5.52 -4.94 -6.26
N TYR A 22 -5.67 -6.26 -6.15
CA TYR A 22 -4.53 -7.16 -6.27
C TYR A 22 -3.90 -7.08 -7.66
N ARG A 23 -4.72 -6.97 -8.68
CA ARG A 23 -4.22 -6.85 -10.04
C ARG A 23 -3.46 -5.55 -10.22
N GLU A 24 -3.99 -4.48 -9.68
CA GLU A 24 -3.32 -3.19 -9.75
C GLU A 24 -2.00 -3.24 -9.00
N TYR A 25 -2.02 -3.83 -7.81
CA TYR A 25 -0.82 -3.94 -7.00
C TYR A 25 0.28 -4.68 -7.77
N ARG A 26 -0.08 -5.77 -8.41
CA ARG A 26 0.91 -6.55 -9.17
C ARG A 26 1.53 -5.71 -10.28
N ASP A 27 0.71 -4.87 -10.90
CA ASP A 27 1.19 -4.05 -12.01
C ASP A 27 2.04 -2.87 -11.55
N VAL A 28 1.71 -2.29 -10.39
CA VAL A 28 2.43 -1.11 -9.91
C VAL A 28 3.64 -1.44 -9.06
N LEU A 29 3.68 -2.62 -8.47
CA LEU A 29 4.78 -2.97 -7.59
C LEU A 29 6.16 -2.72 -8.20
N PRO A 30 6.41 -3.07 -9.46
CA PRO A 30 7.73 -2.84 -10.03
C PRO A 30 8.11 -1.36 -10.18
N MET A 31 7.14 -0.47 -10.01
CA MET A 31 7.39 0.96 -10.18
C MET A 31 7.91 1.59 -8.89
N PHE A 32 7.94 0.84 -7.80
CA PHE A 32 8.25 1.41 -6.49
C PHE A 32 9.46 0.75 -5.84
N THR A 33 10.12 1.51 -4.99
CA THR A 33 11.34 1.08 -4.32
C THR A 33 11.06 0.51 -2.94
N TYR A 34 10.04 0.99 -2.26
CA TYR A 34 9.79 0.62 -0.87
C TYR A 34 8.39 0.11 -0.64
N VAL A 35 8.29 -0.84 0.28
CA VAL A 35 7.01 -1.31 0.78
C VAL A 35 6.93 -0.86 2.23
N ILE A 36 5.85 -0.23 2.62
CA ILE A 36 5.68 0.25 3.98
C ILE A 36 4.41 -0.35 4.56
N GLU A 37 4.53 -0.97 5.72
CA GLU A 37 3.40 -1.54 6.41
C GLU A 37 3.18 -0.86 7.73
N THR A 38 1.98 -0.40 7.98
CA THR A 38 1.61 0.13 9.28
C THR A 38 0.49 -0.76 9.80
N GLU A 39 0.04 -0.53 11.01
CA GLU A 39 -1.01 -1.35 11.57
C GLU A 39 -2.32 -1.19 10.81
N ARG A 40 -2.45 -0.16 10.01
CA ARG A 40 -3.70 0.09 9.31
C ARG A 40 -3.63 -0.16 7.83
N ARG A 41 -2.51 0.10 7.22
CA ARG A 41 -2.43 0.09 5.77
C ARG A 41 -1.08 -0.29 5.27
N PHE A 42 -1.09 -0.60 4.00
CA PHE A 42 0.10 -1.00 3.28
C PHE A 42 0.30 0.05 2.19
N TYR A 43 1.52 0.42 1.95
CA TYR A 43 1.86 1.44 0.96
C TYR A 43 3.05 1.01 0.14
N LEU A 44 3.12 1.52 -1.08
CA LEU A 44 4.33 1.46 -1.88
C LEU A 44 4.77 2.90 -2.04
N ALA A 45 6.07 3.14 -2.08
CA ALA A 45 6.57 4.51 -2.25
C ALA A 45 7.96 4.50 -2.83
N ASN A 46 8.34 5.61 -3.44
CA ASN A 46 9.70 5.78 -3.93
C ASN A 46 10.54 6.62 -2.97
N LYS A 47 9.92 7.25 -1.99
CA LYS A 47 10.65 7.96 -0.95
C LYS A 47 9.98 7.75 0.38
N VAL A 48 10.76 7.48 1.41
CA VAL A 48 10.25 7.26 2.75
C VAL A 48 11.13 7.98 3.74
N GLU A 49 10.51 8.72 4.63
CA GLU A 49 11.24 9.37 5.69
C GLU A 49 10.52 9.11 7.00
N LEU A 50 11.23 8.59 7.97
CA LEU A 50 10.66 8.31 9.27
C LEU A 50 11.19 9.30 10.29
N THR A 51 10.31 9.87 11.07
CA THR A 51 10.71 10.77 12.13
C THR A 51 10.07 10.28 13.42
N ARG A 52 10.88 10.03 14.44
CA ARG A 52 10.36 9.54 15.68
C ARG A 52 10.35 10.68 16.69
N GLY A 53 9.22 10.85 17.34
CA GLY A 53 9.09 11.87 18.37
C GLY A 53 9.36 11.29 19.74
N ASP A 54 9.57 12.18 20.70
CA ASP A 54 9.84 11.75 22.07
C ASP A 54 8.58 11.20 22.71
N ASP A 55 7.44 11.49 22.16
CA ASP A 55 6.19 11.08 22.73
C ASP A 55 5.74 9.71 22.23
N GLY A 56 6.58 9.02 21.50
CA GLY A 56 6.25 7.69 21.00
C GLY A 56 5.59 7.70 19.65
N TRP A 57 5.30 8.86 19.08
CA TRP A 57 4.71 8.92 17.76
C TRP A 57 5.80 8.77 16.70
N VAL A 58 5.44 8.11 15.61
CA VAL A 58 6.32 7.99 14.46
C VAL A 58 5.59 8.66 13.30
N GLN A 59 6.28 9.55 12.64
CA GLN A 59 5.75 10.21 11.47
C GLN A 59 6.40 9.58 10.26
N VAL A 60 5.59 9.13 9.33
CA VAL A 60 6.09 8.49 8.13
C VAL A 60 5.68 9.38 6.97
N ASP A 61 6.66 9.94 6.28
CA ASP A 61 6.40 10.79 5.13
C ASP A 61 6.76 9.98 3.88
N LEU A 62 5.79 9.80 3.01
CA LEU A 62 5.98 9.06 1.78
C LEU A 62 5.80 10.00 0.61
N ALA A 63 6.59 9.83 -0.42
CA ALA A 63 6.42 10.61 -1.64
C ALA A 63 6.40 9.66 -2.82
N ASP A 64 5.65 10.03 -3.83
CA ASP A 64 5.48 9.23 -5.03
C ASP A 64 5.04 7.85 -4.58
N ALA A 65 3.83 7.74 -4.12
CA ALA A 65 3.35 6.56 -3.41
C ALA A 65 2.06 6.00 -3.97
N TRP A 66 1.76 4.79 -3.57
CA TRP A 66 0.54 4.09 -3.94
C TRP A 66 -0.03 3.49 -2.65
N VAL A 67 -1.32 3.69 -2.41
CA VAL A 67 -1.96 3.29 -1.16
C VAL A 67 -2.85 2.08 -1.39
N TRP A 68 -2.66 1.06 -0.57
CA TRP A 68 -3.49 -0.14 -0.66
C TRP A 68 -4.81 0.18 0.05
N ASP A 69 -5.80 0.55 -0.73
CA ASP A 69 -7.10 0.90 -0.17
C ASP A 69 -8.11 0.76 -1.30
N MET A 70 -8.90 -0.28 -1.29
CA MET A 70 -9.79 -0.58 -2.39
C MET A 70 -10.92 0.42 -2.53
N PHE A 71 -11.16 1.21 -1.51
CA PHE A 71 -12.22 2.20 -1.58
C PHE A 71 -11.71 3.60 -1.94
N ARG A 72 -10.41 3.73 -2.10
CA ARG A 72 -9.85 5.05 -2.39
C ARG A 72 -10.00 5.35 -3.87
N PRO A 73 -10.53 6.51 -4.24
CA PRO A 73 -10.72 6.81 -5.66
C PRO A 73 -9.40 7.00 -6.41
N ALA A 74 -8.39 7.48 -5.72
CA ALA A 74 -7.09 7.64 -6.34
C ALA A 74 -6.05 7.02 -5.43
N ARG A 75 -5.40 5.97 -5.89
CA ARG A 75 -4.42 5.28 -5.06
C ARG A 75 -3.01 5.80 -5.26
N PHE A 76 -2.73 6.45 -6.38
CA PHE A 76 -1.44 7.09 -6.57
C PHE A 76 -1.50 8.46 -5.91
N VAL A 77 -0.55 8.75 -5.05
CA VAL A 77 -0.52 10.04 -4.35
C VAL A 77 0.89 10.62 -4.42
N SER A 78 0.99 11.93 -4.55
CA SER A 78 2.28 12.60 -4.62
C SER A 78 2.98 12.54 -3.29
N SER A 79 2.24 12.68 -2.21
CA SER A 79 2.82 12.59 -0.89
C SER A 79 1.73 12.26 0.11
N VAL A 80 2.11 11.60 1.18
CA VAL A 80 1.19 11.31 2.26
C VAL A 80 1.98 11.22 3.55
N ARG A 81 1.41 11.72 4.62
CA ARG A 81 2.01 11.67 5.95
C ARG A 81 1.14 10.79 6.83
N VAL A 82 1.75 9.81 7.44
CA VAL A 82 1.05 8.90 8.32
C VAL A 82 1.63 9.05 9.71
N MET A 83 0.80 9.12 10.72
CA MET A 83 1.24 9.20 12.09
C MET A 83 0.79 7.94 12.80
N THR A 84 1.68 7.30 13.50
CA THR A 84 1.32 6.09 14.21
C THR A 84 2.16 5.95 15.47
N ARG A 85 1.64 5.25 16.45
CA ARG A 85 2.39 4.93 17.66
C ARG A 85 2.81 3.46 17.65
N ARG A 86 2.48 2.77 16.58
CA ARG A 86 2.80 1.35 16.47
C ARG A 86 3.97 1.16 15.55
N ASP A 87 4.37 -0.06 15.39
CA ASP A 87 5.53 -0.38 14.57
C ASP A 87 5.23 -0.08 13.10
N VAL A 88 6.26 0.34 12.41
CA VAL A 88 6.20 0.58 10.98
C VAL A 88 7.27 -0.30 10.37
N ASN A 89 6.89 -1.09 9.40
CA ASN A 89 7.84 -1.94 8.70
C ASN A 89 8.12 -1.34 7.33
N VAL A 90 9.39 -1.14 7.02
CA VAL A 90 9.79 -0.60 5.72
C VAL A 90 10.74 -1.59 5.09
N GLU A 91 10.42 -1.98 3.87
CA GLU A 91 11.24 -2.93 3.17
C GLU A 91 11.67 -2.31 1.86
N GLU A 92 12.93 -2.39 1.54
CA GLU A 92 13.43 -1.87 0.27
C GLU A 92 13.46 -3.01 -0.72
N LEU A 93 12.88 -2.80 -1.88
CA LEU A 93 12.78 -3.84 -2.88
C LEU A 93 14.01 -3.83 -3.77
N ALA A 94 14.42 -5.00 -4.18
CA ALA A 94 15.55 -5.09 -5.09
C ALA A 94 15.12 -4.65 -6.47
N ALA A 95 16.05 -4.17 -7.24
CA ALA A 95 15.74 -3.73 -8.58
C ALA A 95 15.35 -4.92 -9.42
N ARG A 96 14.25 -4.80 -10.09
CA ARG A 96 13.76 -5.94 -10.78
C ARG A 96 14.29 -6.15 -12.13
N ASP A 97 14.80 -5.12 -12.73
CA ASP A 97 15.36 -5.26 -14.02
C ASP A 97 16.70 -5.89 -13.94
N GLU A 98 17.25 -6.11 -12.82
CA GLU A 98 18.44 -6.74 -12.73
C GLU A 98 18.20 -8.14 -12.90
N PRO A 99 18.65 -8.70 -13.87
CA PRO A 99 18.52 -10.09 -14.11
C PRO A 99 19.12 -10.69 -12.96
N THR A 100 18.45 -11.19 -12.18
CA THR A 100 18.92 -11.81 -11.15
C THR A 100 19.74 -12.83 -11.55
N THR A 101 20.81 -12.64 -11.59
CA THR A 101 21.70 -13.54 -11.86
C THR A 101 21.69 -14.37 -10.77
N ILE A 102 21.10 -15.36 -10.85
CA ILE A 102 21.27 -16.30 -9.96
C ILE A 102 22.55 -16.77 -10.10
N PRO A 103 23.29 -16.69 -9.22
CA PRO A 103 24.60 -17.14 -9.27
C PRO A 103 24.45 -18.57 -9.27
N ASP A 104 24.83 -19.21 -10.00
CA ASP A 104 24.79 -20.52 -9.97
C ASP A 104 25.80 -21.09 -9.54
#